data_49d5d3212e150e2a81156942d9828603
#
_entry.id   49d5d3212e150e2a81156942d9828603
#
_cell.length_a   1.000
_cell.length_b   1.000
_cell.length_c   1.000
_cell.angle_alpha   90.00
_cell.angle_beta   90.00
_cell.angle_gamma   90.00
#
_symmetry.space_group_name_H-M   'P 1'
#
loop_
_entity.id
_entity.type
_entity.pdbx_description
1 polymer ?
#
loop_
_entity_poly.entity_id
_entity_poly.type
_entity_poly.pdbx_seq_one_letter_code
_entity_poly.pdbx_strand_id
1 'polypeptide(L)'
;MKPNLRTNGASPLGGPVFGRRMFLGGTLACATALTACDDDKKVILAGRRVDVLSTGAGLTVDPDDKTPITLPAPQTVAEWPMAGRVRDHVSVNAQWEGAHLRWDRSIGAGVSEPSFLSYAALGSNGRGAIQGTPIIADGRAFTRDAQGLVRAWTWPAMGSLWSFVPKPKKSRSTDIGGGLAVQGDVLYIVDGVAETLAVDVSTGHVRWRVDIGTPGRSAPTVSDGKVFFTTIEGRLFALDAATGNQLWTYSSSDADTVLFGQPAPAVVDGVVVAGFGSGDLVALRGTSGEMVWSDSLGGSNGRGAMLDLSCIRGAPVIQGGTVYAVSMSSVLVAIDLRSGRRLWEREVGGQNMPVICDDWMFIISADQQLACLDRLSGHVRWITQLRRFVREVKQKDAIVWTGPVLAGGKLVCLSTFPAEGMRIVDAITGEIEGMVKTRSPCVIPPIVCDGNVLVLSNDGHLSAYG
;
A
#
# COMPACT_ATOMS: atom_id res chain seq x y z
N MET A 1 -67.66 32.39 30.33
CA MET A 1 -67.49 33.82 30.62
C MET A 1 -66.49 34.41 29.65
N LYS A 2 -66.96 35.20 28.69
CA LYS A 2 -66.14 36.17 27.91
C LYS A 2 -66.04 37.45 28.75
N PRO A 3 -65.02 38.29 28.57
CA PRO A 3 -65.06 39.35 27.60
C PRO A 3 -63.72 39.59 26.86
N ASN A 4 -63.74 39.87 25.57
CA ASN A 4 -63.80 41.15 24.89
C ASN A 4 -62.65 42.15 25.07
N LEU A 5 -62.00 42.39 23.99
CA LEU A 5 -61.77 43.59 23.16
C LEU A 5 -60.49 44.38 23.40
N ARG A 6 -59.63 44.56 22.38
CA ARG A 6 -59.62 45.75 21.51
C ARG A 6 -58.58 45.68 20.42
N THR A 7 -59.02 45.98 19.23
CA THR A 7 -58.33 46.34 18.00
C THR A 7 -57.52 47.64 18.22
N ASN A 8 -56.30 47.71 17.66
CA ASN A 8 -55.77 48.95 17.12
C ASN A 8 -54.89 48.63 15.91
N GLY A 9 -55.18 49.30 14.82
CA GLY A 9 -54.57 49.17 13.50
C GLY A 9 -53.14 49.78 13.52
N ALA A 10 -52.32 49.21 12.73
CA ALA A 10 -51.04 49.79 12.31
C ALA A 10 -50.94 49.75 10.79
N SER A 11 -50.63 50.90 10.25
CA SER A 11 -50.45 51.24 8.86
C SER A 11 -49.37 50.42 8.16
N PRO A 12 -49.41 50.23 6.86
CA PRO A 12 -48.40 49.53 6.12
C PRO A 12 -47.19 50.42 5.91
N LEU A 13 -46.02 50.02 6.41
CA LEU A 13 -44.74 50.62 6.10
C LEU A 13 -44.33 50.17 4.69
N GLY A 14 -44.29 51.10 3.77
CA GLY A 14 -43.78 50.90 2.37
C GLY A 14 -42.29 50.49 2.42
N GLY A 15 -41.99 49.35 1.82
CA GLY A 15 -40.62 48.95 1.56
C GLY A 15 -39.96 49.80 0.45
N PRO A 16 -38.68 50.05 0.52
CA PRO A 16 -38.00 50.86 -0.49
C PRO A 16 -37.97 50.16 -1.83
N VAL A 17 -38.50 50.86 -2.85
CA VAL A 17 -38.40 50.46 -4.27
C VAL A 17 -37.00 50.75 -4.75
N PHE A 18 -36.18 49.74 -4.88
CA PHE A 18 -34.85 49.87 -5.48
C PHE A 18 -34.96 50.02 -6.99
N GLY A 19 -34.63 51.22 -7.49
CA GLY A 19 -34.62 51.51 -8.91
C GLY A 19 -33.50 50.79 -9.67
N ARG A 20 -33.77 50.51 -10.96
CA ARG A 20 -32.89 49.77 -11.89
C ARG A 20 -31.41 50.29 -11.96
N ARG A 21 -31.17 51.53 -11.56
CA ARG A 21 -29.83 52.15 -11.50
C ARG A 21 -28.98 51.72 -10.33
N MET A 22 -29.62 51.25 -9.22
CA MET A 22 -28.91 50.80 -8.04
C MET A 22 -28.39 49.33 -8.20
N PHE A 23 -29.05 48.56 -9.09
CA PHE A 23 -28.59 47.20 -9.40
C PHE A 23 -27.31 47.16 -10.26
N LEU A 24 -27.17 48.13 -11.17
CA LEU A 24 -25.95 48.26 -11.99
C LEU A 24 -24.73 48.72 -11.20
N GLY A 25 -24.90 49.53 -10.16
CA GLY A 25 -23.84 49.94 -9.26
C GLY A 25 -23.34 48.84 -8.34
N GLY A 26 -24.24 47.96 -7.88
CA GLY A 26 -23.90 46.83 -7.02
C GLY A 26 -23.12 45.70 -7.74
N THR A 27 -23.45 45.46 -8.99
CA THR A 27 -22.74 44.46 -9.81
C THR A 27 -21.36 44.93 -10.24
N LEU A 28 -21.14 46.24 -10.43
CA LEU A 28 -19.80 46.76 -10.73
C LEU A 28 -18.89 46.75 -9.49
N ALA A 29 -19.43 46.99 -8.30
CA ALA A 29 -18.68 46.91 -7.03
C ALA A 29 -18.29 45.46 -6.67
N CYS A 30 -19.13 44.47 -6.98
CA CYS A 30 -18.75 43.06 -6.81
C CYS A 30 -17.72 42.59 -7.85
N ALA A 31 -17.75 43.13 -9.08
CA ALA A 31 -16.76 42.77 -10.11
C ALA A 31 -15.35 43.34 -9.80
N THR A 32 -15.27 44.52 -9.16
CA THR A 32 -13.97 45.09 -8.73
C THR A 32 -13.42 44.41 -7.46
N ALA A 33 -14.28 43.84 -6.60
CA ALA A 33 -13.80 43.11 -5.42
C ALA A 33 -13.20 41.73 -5.76
N LEU A 34 -13.52 41.14 -6.92
CA LEU A 34 -12.95 39.90 -7.40
C LEU A 34 -11.56 40.03 -8.06
N THR A 35 -11.13 41.24 -8.36
CA THR A 35 -9.77 41.52 -8.92
C THR A 35 -8.75 41.91 -7.86
N ALA A 36 -9.12 42.01 -6.60
CA ALA A 36 -8.23 42.32 -5.47
C ALA A 36 -7.69 41.07 -4.75
N CYS A 37 -7.63 39.91 -5.41
CA CYS A 37 -6.63 38.92 -5.03
C CYS A 37 -5.30 39.37 -5.60
N ASP A 38 -4.68 40.27 -4.86
CA ASP A 38 -3.28 40.67 -5.07
C ASP A 38 -2.48 39.38 -5.00
N ASP A 39 -1.89 39.00 -6.11
CA ASP A 39 -0.81 38.01 -6.13
C ASP A 39 0.30 38.63 -5.26
N ASP A 40 0.25 38.32 -3.96
CA ASP A 40 1.40 38.52 -3.08
C ASP A 40 2.57 37.90 -3.80
N LYS A 41 3.32 38.70 -4.52
CA LYS A 41 4.60 38.33 -5.12
C LYS A 41 5.45 37.84 -3.95
N LYS A 42 5.36 36.54 -3.67
CA LYS A 42 6.24 35.90 -2.70
C LYS A 42 7.65 36.29 -3.08
N VAL A 43 8.23 37.19 -2.29
CA VAL A 43 9.63 37.54 -2.42
C VAL A 43 10.41 36.23 -2.33
N ILE A 44 10.90 35.78 -3.47
CA ILE A 44 11.76 34.59 -3.52
C ILE A 44 13.08 35.07 -2.91
N LEU A 45 13.28 34.76 -1.65
CA LEU A 45 14.57 35.02 -1.00
C LEU A 45 15.63 34.24 -1.77
N ALA A 46 16.61 34.96 -2.32
CA ALA A 46 17.76 34.38 -2.96
C ALA A 46 18.59 33.67 -1.88
N GLY A 47 18.84 32.38 -2.07
CA GLY A 47 19.62 31.54 -1.16
C GLY A 47 19.41 30.07 -1.42
N ARG A 48 20.36 29.26 -1.00
CA ARG A 48 20.21 27.79 -1.00
C ARG A 48 19.18 27.46 0.08
N ARG A 49 18.03 26.90 -0.31
CA ARG A 49 17.06 26.36 0.65
C ARG A 49 17.71 25.16 1.33
N VAL A 50 17.90 25.25 2.62
CA VAL A 50 18.30 24.14 3.47
C VAL A 50 17.03 23.69 4.17
N ASP A 51 16.74 22.40 4.14
CA ASP A 51 15.62 21.85 4.89
C ASP A 51 15.84 22.15 6.37
N VAL A 52 14.94 22.93 6.97
CA VAL A 52 15.01 23.32 8.40
C VAL A 52 14.75 22.10 9.31
N LEU A 53 14.03 21.12 8.78
CA LEU A 53 13.93 19.80 9.36
C LEU A 53 14.93 18.93 8.58
N SER A 54 15.94 18.41 9.27
CA SER A 54 16.70 17.30 8.71
C SER A 54 15.69 16.15 8.51
N THR A 55 15.17 16.04 7.30
CA THR A 55 14.41 14.87 6.88
C THR A 55 15.41 13.74 6.83
N GLY A 56 15.64 13.16 8.00
CA GLY A 56 16.44 11.99 8.20
C GLY A 56 17.94 12.18 7.95
N ALA A 57 18.71 12.08 8.99
CA ALA A 57 20.04 11.51 8.90
C ALA A 57 19.95 10.03 8.44
N GLY A 58 18.97 9.73 7.55
CA GLY A 58 18.44 8.41 7.36
C GLY A 58 19.40 7.47 6.67
N LEU A 59 19.64 7.70 5.41
CA LEU A 59 20.51 6.85 4.60
C LEU A 59 21.79 7.61 4.26
N THR A 60 22.91 7.11 4.79
CA THR A 60 24.25 7.52 4.39
C THR A 60 25.05 6.27 4.09
N VAL A 61 25.77 6.28 2.98
CA VAL A 61 26.65 5.14 2.61
C VAL A 61 27.72 4.98 3.68
N ASP A 62 27.89 3.76 4.15
CA ASP A 62 28.94 3.40 5.12
C ASP A 62 30.27 3.21 4.35
N PRO A 63 31.22 4.17 4.42
CA PRO A 63 32.36 4.21 3.51
C PRO A 63 33.40 3.12 3.80
N ASP A 64 33.40 2.60 5.01
CA ASP A 64 34.36 1.59 5.45
C ASP A 64 33.95 0.17 5.07
N ASP A 65 32.67 -0.07 4.78
CA ASP A 65 32.19 -1.36 4.34
C ASP A 65 32.36 -1.51 2.82
N LYS A 66 33.35 -2.31 2.41
CA LYS A 66 33.67 -2.62 1.02
C LYS A 66 33.36 -4.06 0.63
N THR A 67 32.55 -4.75 1.41
CA THR A 67 32.15 -6.13 1.10
C THR A 67 31.52 -6.20 -0.30
N PRO A 68 31.98 -7.03 -1.22
CA PRO A 68 31.39 -7.10 -2.56
C PRO A 68 29.93 -7.53 -2.48
N ILE A 69 29.05 -6.83 -3.19
CA ILE A 69 27.65 -7.24 -3.31
C ILE A 69 27.58 -8.41 -4.29
N THR A 70 27.11 -9.54 -3.80
CA THR A 70 26.91 -10.76 -4.59
C THR A 70 25.46 -11.19 -4.50
N LEU A 71 24.88 -11.59 -5.61
CA LEU A 71 23.51 -12.10 -5.65
C LEU A 71 23.55 -13.56 -6.10
N PRO A 72 22.63 -14.39 -5.59
CA PRO A 72 22.47 -15.75 -6.11
C PRO A 72 22.09 -15.70 -7.59
N ALA A 73 22.41 -16.76 -8.32
CA ALA A 73 22.01 -16.87 -9.72
C ALA A 73 20.49 -16.73 -9.87
N PRO A 74 20.01 -16.11 -10.96
CA PRO A 74 18.58 -15.99 -11.21
C PRO A 74 17.91 -17.37 -11.27
N GLN A 75 16.75 -17.50 -10.62
CA GLN A 75 15.99 -18.72 -10.59
C GLN A 75 14.57 -18.51 -11.10
N THR A 76 14.01 -19.54 -11.71
CA THR A 76 12.62 -19.50 -12.20
C THR A 76 11.65 -19.44 -11.04
N VAL A 77 10.75 -18.49 -11.07
CA VAL A 77 9.62 -18.35 -10.16
C VAL A 77 8.37 -18.69 -10.95
N ALA A 78 7.84 -19.90 -10.77
CA ALA A 78 6.64 -20.37 -11.47
C ALA A 78 5.34 -19.93 -10.78
N GLU A 79 5.41 -19.56 -9.50
CA GLU A 79 4.23 -19.24 -8.69
C GLU A 79 4.45 -18.04 -7.79
N TRP A 80 3.35 -17.31 -7.57
CA TRP A 80 3.26 -16.20 -6.62
C TRP A 80 1.96 -16.33 -5.81
N PRO A 81 1.88 -17.31 -4.88
CA PRO A 81 0.61 -17.73 -4.27
C PRO A 81 0.05 -16.79 -3.20
N MET A 82 0.80 -15.79 -2.76
CA MET A 82 0.37 -14.79 -1.76
C MET A 82 1.10 -13.46 -1.95
N ALA A 83 0.69 -12.39 -1.27
CA ALA A 83 1.21 -11.04 -1.49
C ALA A 83 2.74 -10.93 -1.41
N GLY A 84 3.37 -11.56 -0.45
CA GLY A 84 4.83 -11.64 -0.31
C GLY A 84 5.49 -12.81 -1.02
N ARG A 85 4.83 -13.49 -1.96
CA ARG A 85 5.22 -14.72 -2.64
C ARG A 85 5.19 -15.95 -1.71
N VAL A 86 5.90 -15.91 -0.61
CA VAL A 86 6.01 -16.96 0.41
C VAL A 86 5.64 -16.42 1.79
N ARG A 87 5.37 -17.30 2.74
CA ARG A 87 4.88 -16.96 4.08
C ARG A 87 5.86 -16.14 4.94
N ASP A 88 7.16 -16.25 4.69
CA ASP A 88 8.22 -15.49 5.37
C ASP A 88 8.57 -14.18 4.65
N HIS A 89 8.04 -13.98 3.45
CA HIS A 89 8.25 -12.85 2.56
C HIS A 89 9.69 -12.70 2.03
N VAL A 90 10.53 -13.73 2.17
CA VAL A 90 11.89 -13.71 1.62
C VAL A 90 11.83 -13.69 0.10
N SER A 91 12.59 -12.79 -0.49
CA SER A 91 12.70 -12.65 -1.93
C SER A 91 13.78 -13.56 -2.51
N VAL A 92 13.74 -13.70 -3.81
CA VAL A 92 14.76 -14.42 -4.59
C VAL A 92 15.18 -13.52 -5.75
N ASN A 93 16.36 -13.77 -6.30
CA ASN A 93 16.72 -13.21 -7.60
C ASN A 93 15.94 -14.01 -8.67
N ALA A 94 14.77 -13.47 -9.07
CA ALA A 94 13.92 -14.15 -10.03
C ALA A 94 14.48 -14.03 -11.44
N GLN A 95 14.30 -15.06 -12.27
CA GLN A 95 14.67 -14.99 -13.68
C GLN A 95 13.86 -13.92 -14.42
N TRP A 96 14.53 -13.08 -15.19
CA TRP A 96 13.93 -12.04 -16.03
C TRP A 96 14.88 -11.64 -17.14
N GLU A 97 14.37 -11.56 -18.37
CA GLU A 97 15.20 -11.32 -19.55
C GLU A 97 15.18 -9.86 -20.01
N GLY A 98 14.23 -9.06 -19.55
CA GLY A 98 14.18 -7.65 -19.92
C GLY A 98 12.80 -7.01 -19.81
N ALA A 99 12.71 -5.76 -20.26
CA ALA A 99 11.53 -4.90 -20.06
C ALA A 99 10.69 -4.73 -21.34
N HIS A 100 10.65 -5.75 -22.20
CA HIS A 100 9.79 -5.71 -23.38
C HIS A 100 8.37 -6.13 -23.02
N LEU A 101 7.39 -5.30 -23.41
CA LEU A 101 5.98 -5.64 -23.20
C LEU A 101 5.63 -6.89 -24.00
N ARG A 102 5.29 -7.98 -23.30
CA ARG A 102 4.85 -9.25 -23.91
C ARG A 102 3.36 -9.24 -24.19
N TRP A 103 2.58 -8.81 -23.22
CA TRP A 103 1.14 -8.69 -23.31
C TRP A 103 0.58 -7.69 -22.29
N ASP A 104 -0.63 -7.21 -22.56
CA ASP A 104 -1.43 -6.35 -21.70
C ASP A 104 -2.87 -6.85 -21.70
N ARG A 105 -3.49 -6.99 -20.53
CA ARG A 105 -4.85 -7.52 -20.36
C ARG A 105 -5.63 -6.72 -19.32
N SER A 106 -6.85 -6.36 -19.66
CA SER A 106 -7.77 -5.80 -18.67
C SER A 106 -8.23 -6.90 -17.71
N ILE A 107 -8.10 -6.64 -16.41
CA ILE A 107 -8.58 -7.53 -15.35
C ILE A 107 -9.95 -7.09 -14.81
N GLY A 108 -10.48 -5.95 -15.24
CA GLY A 108 -11.77 -5.41 -14.80
C GLY A 108 -11.77 -3.91 -14.65
N ALA A 109 -12.53 -3.43 -13.67
CA ALA A 109 -12.66 -2.00 -13.42
C ALA A 109 -11.36 -1.41 -12.86
N GLY A 110 -10.94 -0.29 -13.42
CA GLY A 110 -9.88 0.56 -12.86
C GLY A 110 -10.41 1.49 -11.76
N VAL A 111 -9.49 2.23 -11.15
CA VAL A 111 -9.80 3.29 -10.20
C VAL A 111 -10.47 4.44 -10.94
N SER A 112 -11.65 4.86 -10.50
CA SER A 112 -12.34 6.00 -11.07
C SER A 112 -11.65 7.30 -10.70
N GLU A 113 -11.27 8.11 -11.68
CA GLU A 113 -10.86 9.48 -11.44
C GLU A 113 -12.02 10.26 -10.79
N PRO A 114 -11.78 11.08 -9.76
CA PRO A 114 -12.81 11.91 -9.17
C PRO A 114 -13.25 12.96 -10.19
N SER A 115 -14.41 12.76 -10.84
CA SER A 115 -15.02 13.79 -11.69
C SER A 115 -15.66 14.87 -10.82
N PHE A 116 -15.71 16.12 -11.31
CA PHE A 116 -16.42 17.21 -10.63
C PHE A 116 -17.88 16.85 -10.32
N LEU A 117 -18.53 16.08 -11.19
CA LEU A 117 -19.90 15.59 -10.98
C LEU A 117 -20.00 14.57 -9.84
N SER A 118 -18.94 13.82 -9.53
CA SER A 118 -18.93 12.87 -8.41
C SER A 118 -18.81 13.57 -7.05
N TYR A 119 -18.30 14.79 -6.99
CA TYR A 119 -18.34 15.62 -5.78
C TYR A 119 -19.73 16.22 -5.53
N ALA A 120 -20.47 16.53 -6.58
CA ALA A 120 -21.82 17.10 -6.48
C ALA A 120 -22.91 16.04 -6.21
N ALA A 121 -22.68 14.80 -6.60
CA ALA A 121 -23.53 13.69 -6.28
C ALA A 121 -23.15 13.18 -4.86
N LEU A 122 -23.93 13.55 -3.86
CA LEU A 122 -23.84 13.06 -2.46
C LEU A 122 -24.11 11.53 -2.32
N GLY A 123 -24.15 10.80 -3.41
CA GLY A 123 -24.17 9.34 -3.46
C GLY A 123 -22.78 8.83 -3.81
N SER A 124 -22.05 8.35 -2.81
CA SER A 124 -20.79 7.67 -2.97
C SER A 124 -20.94 6.38 -3.77
N ASN A 125 -20.91 6.48 -5.08
CA ASN A 125 -20.48 5.34 -5.88
C ASN A 125 -18.98 5.21 -5.61
N GLY A 126 -18.63 4.28 -4.69
CA GLY A 126 -17.37 4.17 -4.04
C GLY A 126 -16.21 4.29 -5.02
N ARG A 127 -15.28 5.13 -4.66
CA ARG A 127 -13.98 5.22 -5.32
C ARG A 127 -13.30 3.87 -5.09
N GLY A 128 -13.36 2.98 -6.08
CA GLY A 128 -12.62 1.73 -6.03
C GLY A 128 -11.13 2.01 -5.90
N ALA A 129 -10.40 1.11 -5.29
CA ALA A 129 -8.95 1.13 -5.25
C ALA A 129 -8.42 -0.26 -5.60
N ILE A 130 -7.42 -0.33 -6.46
CA ILE A 130 -6.69 -1.57 -6.68
C ILE A 130 -5.72 -1.72 -5.52
N GLN A 131 -5.92 -2.74 -4.70
CA GLN A 131 -5.09 -2.99 -3.51
C GLN A 131 -4.62 -4.44 -3.40
N GLY A 132 -5.15 -5.33 -4.22
CA GLY A 132 -4.77 -6.74 -4.22
C GLY A 132 -3.65 -7.03 -5.22
N THR A 133 -2.55 -7.60 -4.74
CA THR A 133 -1.51 -8.17 -5.60
C THR A 133 -2.10 -9.32 -6.42
N PRO A 134 -1.81 -9.43 -7.73
CA PRO A 134 -2.16 -10.61 -8.50
C PRO A 134 -1.52 -11.86 -7.90
N ILE A 135 -2.25 -12.96 -7.87
CA ILE A 135 -1.81 -14.25 -7.34
C ILE A 135 -1.71 -15.24 -8.49
N ILE A 136 -0.62 -16.00 -8.54
CA ILE A 136 -0.39 -17.03 -9.55
C ILE A 136 -0.05 -18.33 -8.85
N ALA A 137 -0.83 -19.37 -9.10
CA ALA A 137 -0.62 -20.70 -8.55
C ALA A 137 -1.27 -21.76 -9.42
N ASP A 138 -0.65 -22.91 -9.54
CA ASP A 138 -1.17 -24.12 -10.22
C ASP A 138 -1.77 -23.80 -11.62
N GLY A 139 -1.02 -23.08 -12.45
CA GLY A 139 -1.43 -22.73 -13.82
C GLY A 139 -2.63 -21.78 -13.90
N ARG A 140 -2.93 -21.05 -12.83
CA ARG A 140 -4.01 -20.06 -12.77
C ARG A 140 -3.49 -18.73 -12.24
N ALA A 141 -4.11 -17.64 -12.72
CA ALA A 141 -3.93 -16.33 -12.13
C ALA A 141 -5.24 -15.86 -11.50
N PHE A 142 -5.14 -15.21 -10.35
CA PHE A 142 -6.27 -14.64 -9.63
C PHE A 142 -6.04 -13.15 -9.46
N THR A 143 -7.03 -12.36 -9.86
CA THR A 143 -6.95 -10.90 -9.81
C THR A 143 -8.18 -10.33 -9.12
N ARG A 144 -8.02 -9.16 -8.52
CA ARG A 144 -9.11 -8.40 -7.92
C ARG A 144 -9.08 -6.98 -8.48
N ASP A 145 -10.20 -6.54 -9.04
CA ASP A 145 -10.30 -5.22 -9.63
C ASP A 145 -10.68 -4.14 -8.59
N ALA A 146 -10.74 -2.88 -9.03
CA ALA A 146 -11.04 -1.74 -8.15
C ALA A 146 -12.45 -1.76 -7.54
N GLN A 147 -13.35 -2.59 -8.02
CA GLN A 147 -14.70 -2.77 -7.47
C GLN A 147 -14.82 -4.03 -6.59
N GLY A 148 -13.72 -4.73 -6.39
CA GLY A 148 -13.67 -5.95 -5.59
C GLY A 148 -14.07 -7.21 -6.35
N LEU A 149 -14.26 -7.15 -7.68
CA LEU A 149 -14.54 -8.33 -8.50
C LEU A 149 -13.31 -9.23 -8.55
N VAL A 150 -13.42 -10.43 -8.06
CA VAL A 150 -12.38 -11.47 -8.14
C VAL A 150 -12.59 -12.29 -9.41
N ARG A 151 -11.51 -12.50 -10.17
CA ARG A 151 -11.49 -13.31 -11.39
C ARG A 151 -10.36 -14.32 -11.34
N ALA A 152 -10.65 -15.51 -11.85
CA ALA A 152 -9.67 -16.52 -12.15
C ALA A 152 -9.44 -16.61 -13.66
N TRP A 153 -8.18 -16.82 -14.01
CA TRP A 153 -7.70 -16.90 -15.39
C TRP A 153 -6.83 -18.14 -15.55
N THR A 154 -6.75 -18.68 -16.75
CA THR A 154 -5.68 -19.61 -17.10
C THR A 154 -4.35 -18.86 -17.14
N TRP A 155 -3.29 -19.48 -16.65
CA TRP A 155 -1.95 -18.89 -16.71
C TRP A 155 -1.06 -19.73 -17.62
N PRO A 156 -0.21 -19.13 -18.50
CA PRO A 156 -0.02 -17.68 -18.73
C PRO A 156 -0.96 -17.07 -19.80
N ALA A 157 -1.88 -17.83 -20.39
CA ALA A 157 -2.71 -17.41 -21.52
C ALA A 157 -3.76 -16.34 -21.17
N MET A 158 -4.07 -16.15 -19.88
CA MET A 158 -5.07 -15.19 -19.38
C MET A 158 -6.48 -15.38 -19.98
N GLY A 159 -6.87 -16.64 -20.22
CA GLY A 159 -8.25 -17.01 -20.55
C GLY A 159 -9.14 -16.96 -19.30
N SER A 160 -10.32 -16.35 -19.38
CA SER A 160 -11.23 -16.25 -18.23
C SER A 160 -11.80 -17.61 -17.85
N LEU A 161 -11.74 -17.97 -16.57
CA LEU A 161 -12.30 -19.19 -16.01
C LEU A 161 -13.62 -18.91 -15.28
N TRP A 162 -13.56 -18.12 -14.23
CA TRP A 162 -14.73 -17.72 -13.45
C TRP A 162 -14.52 -16.34 -12.82
N SER A 163 -15.61 -15.75 -12.33
CA SER A 163 -15.56 -14.50 -11.59
C SER A 163 -16.73 -14.35 -10.62
N PHE A 164 -16.53 -13.67 -9.51
CA PHE A 164 -17.60 -13.27 -8.59
C PHE A 164 -17.19 -12.08 -7.72
N VAL A 165 -18.17 -11.42 -7.12
CA VAL A 165 -17.96 -10.33 -6.15
C VAL A 165 -18.10 -10.92 -4.75
N PRO A 166 -17.02 -10.93 -3.93
CA PRO A 166 -17.05 -11.48 -2.57
C PRO A 166 -17.97 -10.72 -1.62
N LYS A 167 -18.07 -9.43 -1.76
CA LYS A 167 -18.82 -8.51 -0.93
C LYS A 167 -20.28 -8.92 -0.73
N PRO A 168 -20.87 -8.79 0.49
CA PRO A 168 -22.26 -9.06 0.75
C PRO A 168 -23.21 -8.29 -0.19
N LYS A 169 -24.20 -8.96 -0.78
CA LYS A 169 -25.13 -8.38 -1.77
C LYS A 169 -25.85 -7.11 -1.29
N LYS A 170 -26.10 -6.99 0.01
CA LYS A 170 -26.78 -5.84 0.63
C LYS A 170 -25.83 -4.72 1.06
N SER A 171 -24.53 -4.93 1.04
CA SER A 171 -23.57 -3.92 1.46
C SER A 171 -23.42 -2.83 0.40
N ARG A 172 -23.55 -1.57 0.82
CA ARG A 172 -23.27 -0.37 0.01
C ARG A 172 -21.83 0.13 0.23
N SER A 173 -21.09 -0.47 1.17
CA SER A 173 -19.71 -0.07 1.46
C SER A 173 -18.80 -0.33 0.27
N THR A 174 -17.82 0.54 0.08
CA THR A 174 -16.75 0.33 -0.89
C THR A 174 -15.84 -0.77 -0.37
N ASP A 175 -15.57 -1.75 -1.22
CA ASP A 175 -14.67 -2.86 -0.91
C ASP A 175 -13.21 -2.40 -1.12
N ILE A 176 -12.63 -1.79 -0.10
CA ILE A 176 -11.26 -1.25 -0.13
C ILE A 176 -10.41 -1.97 0.90
N GLY A 177 -9.36 -2.65 0.45
CA GLY A 177 -8.43 -3.40 1.29
C GLY A 177 -8.57 -4.90 1.14
N GLY A 178 -7.90 -5.65 2.01
CA GLY A 178 -7.82 -7.09 1.92
C GLY A 178 -6.91 -7.58 0.79
N GLY A 179 -7.12 -8.80 0.35
CA GLY A 179 -6.33 -9.42 -0.71
C GLY A 179 -6.62 -10.89 -0.88
N LEU A 180 -5.75 -11.54 -1.62
CA LEU A 180 -5.88 -12.92 -2.06
C LEU A 180 -4.66 -13.75 -1.62
N ALA A 181 -4.87 -15.03 -1.33
CA ALA A 181 -3.81 -16.03 -1.22
C ALA A 181 -4.34 -17.40 -1.66
N VAL A 182 -3.48 -18.21 -2.25
CA VAL A 182 -3.80 -19.59 -2.64
C VAL A 182 -2.97 -20.57 -1.83
N GLN A 183 -3.59 -21.62 -1.36
CA GLN A 183 -2.90 -22.81 -0.85
C GLN A 183 -3.61 -24.07 -1.33
N GLY A 184 -2.91 -24.88 -2.12
CA GLY A 184 -3.49 -26.05 -2.75
C GLY A 184 -4.68 -25.68 -3.65
N ASP A 185 -5.82 -26.29 -3.44
CA ASP A 185 -7.04 -26.10 -4.21
C ASP A 185 -7.98 -25.02 -3.65
N VAL A 186 -7.49 -24.17 -2.74
CA VAL A 186 -8.28 -23.13 -2.06
C VAL A 186 -7.71 -21.73 -2.30
N LEU A 187 -8.56 -20.82 -2.77
CA LEU A 187 -8.32 -19.40 -2.79
C LEU A 187 -8.95 -18.76 -1.54
N TYR A 188 -8.14 -18.14 -0.70
CA TYR A 188 -8.58 -17.36 0.45
C TYR A 188 -8.68 -15.89 0.06
N ILE A 189 -9.80 -15.29 0.44
CA ILE A 189 -10.13 -13.89 0.11
C ILE A 189 -10.46 -13.17 1.41
N VAL A 190 -9.73 -12.13 1.70
CA VAL A 190 -10.09 -11.15 2.73
C VAL A 190 -10.69 -9.96 2.01
N ASP A 191 -11.94 -9.60 2.31
CA ASP A 191 -12.56 -8.43 1.70
C ASP A 191 -12.35 -7.16 2.55
N GLY A 192 -12.57 -6.01 1.94
CA GLY A 192 -12.46 -4.72 2.61
C GLY A 192 -13.79 -4.24 3.23
N VAL A 193 -14.76 -5.13 3.39
CA VAL A 193 -16.08 -4.79 3.99
C VAL A 193 -16.20 -5.40 5.38
N ALA A 194 -16.20 -6.72 5.51
CA ALA A 194 -16.21 -7.42 6.79
C ALA A 194 -16.11 -8.95 6.66
N GLU A 195 -15.81 -9.50 5.49
CA GLU A 195 -15.88 -10.94 5.28
C GLU A 195 -14.55 -11.57 4.88
N THR A 196 -14.38 -12.81 5.26
CA THR A 196 -13.30 -13.69 4.78
C THR A 196 -13.93 -14.94 4.18
N LEU A 197 -13.40 -15.38 3.04
CA LEU A 197 -13.94 -16.50 2.28
C LEU A 197 -12.84 -17.49 1.91
N ALA A 198 -13.20 -18.77 1.82
CA ALA A 198 -12.44 -19.77 1.09
C ALA A 198 -13.24 -20.22 -0.14
N VAL A 199 -12.57 -20.27 -1.26
CA VAL A 199 -13.18 -20.51 -2.57
C VAL A 199 -12.40 -21.61 -3.28
N ASP A 200 -13.09 -22.51 -3.92
CA ASP A 200 -12.47 -23.53 -4.76
C ASP A 200 -11.81 -22.88 -5.99
N VAL A 201 -10.50 -23.11 -6.20
CA VAL A 201 -9.72 -22.46 -7.26
C VAL A 201 -10.20 -22.83 -8.66
N SER A 202 -10.79 -24.00 -8.84
CA SER A 202 -11.20 -24.53 -10.14
C SER A 202 -12.58 -24.02 -10.56
N THR A 203 -13.51 -23.88 -9.62
CA THR A 203 -14.93 -23.61 -9.88
C THR A 203 -15.39 -22.22 -9.44
N GLY A 204 -14.67 -21.58 -8.53
CA GLY A 204 -15.12 -20.33 -7.90
C GLY A 204 -16.22 -20.54 -6.85
N HIS A 205 -16.54 -21.78 -6.48
CA HIS A 205 -17.55 -22.03 -5.46
C HIS A 205 -17.01 -21.73 -4.06
N VAL A 206 -17.81 -21.01 -3.27
CA VAL A 206 -17.48 -20.67 -1.88
C VAL A 206 -17.59 -21.94 -1.03
N ARG A 207 -16.48 -22.35 -0.40
CA ARG A 207 -16.43 -23.47 0.56
C ARG A 207 -16.93 -23.04 1.93
N TRP A 208 -16.46 -21.87 2.39
CA TRP A 208 -16.94 -21.22 3.60
C TRP A 208 -16.86 -19.70 3.47
N ARG A 209 -17.65 -19.03 4.29
CA ARG A 209 -17.72 -17.57 4.40
C ARG A 209 -17.94 -17.19 5.86
N VAL A 210 -17.16 -16.26 6.38
CA VAL A 210 -17.21 -15.81 7.77
C VAL A 210 -17.26 -14.30 7.81
N ASP A 211 -18.21 -13.77 8.58
CA ASP A 211 -18.26 -12.36 8.93
C ASP A 211 -17.28 -12.10 10.10
N ILE A 212 -16.30 -11.26 9.89
CA ILE A 212 -15.28 -10.89 10.88
C ILE A 212 -15.61 -9.58 11.60
N GLY A 213 -16.75 -8.94 11.25
CA GLY A 213 -17.31 -7.75 11.91
C GLY A 213 -16.53 -6.45 11.67
N THR A 214 -15.44 -6.49 10.92
CA THR A 214 -14.58 -5.32 10.66
C THR A 214 -13.89 -5.46 9.30
N PRO A 215 -13.67 -4.37 8.55
CA PRO A 215 -13.01 -4.45 7.26
C PRO A 215 -11.61 -5.05 7.34
N GLY A 216 -11.36 -6.09 6.53
CA GLY A 216 -10.00 -6.60 6.30
C GLY A 216 -9.13 -5.56 5.59
N ARG A 217 -7.84 -5.53 5.92
CA ARG A 217 -6.91 -4.56 5.31
C ARG A 217 -5.69 -5.20 4.69
N SER A 218 -5.18 -6.29 5.26
CA SER A 218 -4.07 -7.02 4.66
C SER A 218 -4.55 -8.15 3.75
N ALA A 219 -3.70 -8.53 2.79
CA ALA A 219 -3.83 -9.84 2.17
C ALA A 219 -3.63 -10.94 3.22
N PRO A 220 -4.27 -12.10 3.06
CA PRO A 220 -4.06 -13.22 3.96
C PRO A 220 -2.71 -13.89 3.72
N THR A 221 -2.11 -14.40 4.81
CA THR A 221 -1.01 -15.34 4.78
C THR A 221 -1.51 -16.70 5.27
N VAL A 222 -1.26 -17.73 4.49
CA VAL A 222 -1.74 -19.08 4.82
C VAL A 222 -0.56 -19.96 5.21
N SER A 223 -0.63 -20.55 6.40
CA SER A 223 0.41 -21.43 6.93
C SER A 223 -0.18 -22.41 7.96
N ASP A 224 0.29 -23.64 7.91
CA ASP A 224 0.00 -24.68 8.91
C ASP A 224 -1.51 -24.84 9.20
N GLY A 225 -2.33 -24.85 8.12
CA GLY A 225 -3.78 -24.99 8.20
C GLY A 225 -4.51 -23.76 8.78
N LYS A 226 -3.87 -22.60 8.80
CA LYS A 226 -4.43 -21.35 9.32
C LYS A 226 -4.32 -20.21 8.33
N VAL A 227 -5.28 -19.28 8.41
CA VAL A 227 -5.32 -18.05 7.62
C VAL A 227 -5.13 -16.87 8.56
N PHE A 228 -4.07 -16.12 8.35
CA PHE A 228 -3.71 -14.94 9.14
C PHE A 228 -3.89 -13.66 8.33
N PHE A 229 -4.55 -12.66 8.89
CA PHE A 229 -4.71 -11.34 8.27
C PHE A 229 -5.01 -10.27 9.30
N THR A 230 -4.72 -9.01 8.94
CA THR A 230 -5.00 -7.85 9.79
C THR A 230 -6.21 -7.05 9.29
N THR A 231 -6.85 -6.30 10.20
CA THR A 231 -8.02 -5.47 9.91
C THR A 231 -7.72 -4.00 10.17
N ILE A 232 -8.64 -3.13 9.73
CA ILE A 232 -8.49 -1.69 9.92
C ILE A 232 -8.43 -1.28 11.40
N GLU A 233 -9.09 -2.04 12.27
CA GLU A 233 -9.12 -1.77 13.71
C GLU A 233 -7.88 -2.29 14.45
N GLY A 234 -6.80 -2.61 13.74
CA GLY A 234 -5.58 -3.11 14.35
C GLY A 234 -5.72 -4.51 14.97
N ARG A 235 -6.62 -5.35 14.45
CA ARG A 235 -6.76 -6.74 14.89
C ARG A 235 -6.02 -7.67 13.95
N LEU A 236 -5.37 -8.68 14.51
CA LEU A 236 -4.85 -9.85 13.78
C LEU A 236 -5.78 -11.02 14.06
N PHE A 237 -6.28 -11.63 13.00
CA PHE A 237 -7.10 -12.84 13.06
C PHE A 237 -6.31 -14.06 12.66
N ALA A 238 -6.60 -15.18 13.32
CA ALA A 238 -6.25 -16.51 12.86
C ALA A 238 -7.54 -17.32 12.69
N LEU A 239 -7.81 -17.76 11.47
CA LEU A 239 -8.92 -18.65 11.16
C LEU A 239 -8.39 -20.04 10.81
N ASP A 240 -9.18 -21.07 11.12
CA ASP A 240 -8.95 -22.40 10.59
C ASP A 240 -9.16 -22.41 9.08
N ALA A 241 -8.16 -22.84 8.33
CA ALA A 241 -8.18 -22.76 6.87
C ALA A 241 -9.25 -23.66 6.22
N ALA A 242 -9.61 -24.78 6.86
CA ALA A 242 -10.59 -25.72 6.32
C ALA A 242 -12.03 -25.29 6.59
N THR A 243 -12.29 -24.67 7.75
CA THR A 243 -13.66 -24.38 8.23
C THR A 243 -14.01 -22.90 8.28
N GLY A 244 -13.01 -22.02 8.32
CA GLY A 244 -13.20 -20.59 8.54
C GLY A 244 -13.47 -20.21 10.01
N ASN A 245 -13.48 -21.16 10.94
CA ASN A 245 -13.69 -20.87 12.34
C ASN A 245 -12.57 -20.02 12.90
N GLN A 246 -12.92 -18.98 13.66
CA GLN A 246 -11.94 -18.18 14.38
C GLN A 246 -11.26 -19.02 15.45
N LEU A 247 -9.93 -19.13 15.37
CA LEU A 247 -9.12 -19.82 16.37
C LEU A 247 -8.74 -18.86 17.49
N TRP A 248 -8.26 -17.67 17.11
CA TRP A 248 -7.92 -16.61 18.05
C TRP A 248 -7.89 -15.25 17.34
N THR A 249 -7.87 -14.19 18.10
CA THR A 249 -7.63 -12.82 17.64
C THR A 249 -6.73 -12.09 18.63
N TYR A 250 -5.92 -11.18 18.10
CA TYR A 250 -5.09 -10.24 18.87
C TYR A 250 -5.46 -8.82 18.48
N SER A 251 -5.45 -7.90 19.44
CA SER A 251 -5.66 -6.46 19.19
C SER A 251 -4.40 -5.69 19.55
N SER A 252 -3.91 -4.87 18.62
CA SER A 252 -2.83 -3.92 18.89
C SER A 252 -3.35 -2.69 19.62
N SER A 253 -2.46 -1.78 19.95
CA SER A 253 -2.82 -0.45 20.47
C SER A 253 -3.69 0.32 19.46
N ASP A 254 -4.55 1.20 19.98
CA ASP A 254 -5.36 2.07 19.12
C ASP A 254 -4.45 3.01 18.29
N ALA A 255 -4.84 3.25 17.06
CA ALA A 255 -4.15 4.18 16.18
C ALA A 255 -5.05 5.40 15.90
N ASP A 256 -4.55 6.60 16.14
CA ASP A 256 -5.27 7.85 15.85
C ASP A 256 -5.58 8.04 14.37
N THR A 257 -4.73 7.50 13.50
CA THR A 257 -4.88 7.56 12.05
C THR A 257 -4.50 6.25 11.42
N VAL A 258 -5.40 5.69 10.61
CA VAL A 258 -5.16 4.45 9.86
C VAL A 258 -5.00 4.78 8.39
N LEU A 259 -3.88 4.42 7.81
CA LEU A 259 -3.64 4.50 6.37
C LEU A 259 -4.17 3.25 5.66
N PHE A 260 -4.55 3.40 4.40
CA PHE A 260 -4.96 2.26 3.56
C PHE A 260 -3.78 1.30 3.33
N GLY A 261 -4.09 0.01 3.39
CA GLY A 261 -3.14 -1.07 3.25
C GLY A 261 -2.43 -1.38 4.58
N GLN A 262 -2.71 -2.55 5.10
CA GLN A 262 -1.99 -3.13 6.24
C GLN A 262 -1.06 -4.22 5.71
N PRO A 263 0.11 -4.40 6.32
CA PRO A 263 1.06 -5.41 5.88
C PRO A 263 0.50 -6.82 6.11
N ALA A 264 0.67 -7.71 5.14
CA ALA A 264 0.41 -9.12 5.34
C ALA A 264 1.31 -9.66 6.46
N PRO A 265 0.81 -10.49 7.38
CA PRO A 265 1.63 -11.12 8.41
C PRO A 265 2.66 -12.07 7.81
N ALA A 266 3.88 -12.08 8.36
CA ALA A 266 4.89 -13.10 8.02
C ALA A 266 4.82 -14.27 9.01
N VAL A 267 5.08 -15.48 8.53
CA VAL A 267 4.99 -16.68 9.37
C VAL A 267 6.22 -17.58 9.17
N VAL A 268 6.92 -17.89 10.27
CA VAL A 268 8.06 -18.83 10.28
C VAL A 268 8.02 -19.63 11.60
N ASP A 269 8.25 -20.94 11.52
CA ASP A 269 8.38 -21.85 12.67
C ASP A 269 7.23 -21.71 13.70
N GLY A 270 6.01 -21.52 13.21
CA GLY A 270 4.82 -21.34 14.04
C GLY A 270 4.73 -20.00 14.76
N VAL A 271 5.61 -19.03 14.45
CA VAL A 271 5.54 -17.65 14.91
C VAL A 271 4.97 -16.77 13.81
N VAL A 272 3.96 -15.96 14.15
CA VAL A 272 3.34 -14.98 13.27
C VAL A 272 3.83 -13.59 13.65
N VAL A 273 4.41 -12.85 12.70
CA VAL A 273 4.84 -11.46 12.90
C VAL A 273 3.94 -10.54 12.11
N ALA A 274 3.35 -9.57 12.79
CA ALA A 274 2.45 -8.58 12.18
C ALA A 274 2.80 -7.16 12.59
N GLY A 275 2.70 -6.23 11.62
CA GLY A 275 2.82 -4.79 11.84
C GLY A 275 1.45 -4.11 11.79
N PHE A 276 1.30 -3.03 12.54
CA PHE A 276 0.01 -2.34 12.69
C PHE A 276 0.09 -0.84 12.37
N GLY A 277 -1.09 -0.23 12.24
CA GLY A 277 -1.25 1.21 12.06
C GLY A 277 -0.77 2.05 13.24
N SER A 278 -0.76 1.47 14.45
CA SER A 278 -0.19 2.08 15.66
C SER A 278 1.33 2.21 15.66
N GLY A 279 2.01 1.48 14.74
CA GLY A 279 3.47 1.32 14.77
C GLY A 279 3.93 0.11 15.59
N ASP A 280 3.00 -0.65 16.15
CA ASP A 280 3.30 -1.89 16.86
C ASP A 280 3.74 -2.97 15.87
N LEU A 281 4.82 -3.64 16.19
CA LEU A 281 5.30 -4.87 15.56
C LEU A 281 5.25 -5.97 16.59
N VAL A 282 4.46 -7.01 16.35
CA VAL A 282 4.26 -8.08 17.31
C VAL A 282 4.61 -9.44 16.74
N ALA A 283 5.14 -10.32 17.58
CA ALA A 283 5.31 -11.73 17.29
C ALA A 283 4.40 -12.54 18.21
N LEU A 284 3.59 -13.41 17.62
CA LEU A 284 2.62 -14.24 18.33
C LEU A 284 2.84 -15.72 17.99
N ARG A 285 2.48 -16.61 18.91
CA ARG A 285 2.38 -18.04 18.60
C ARG A 285 1.22 -18.29 17.65
N GLY A 286 1.48 -18.83 16.49
CA GLY A 286 0.46 -19.11 15.47
C GLY A 286 -0.64 -20.06 15.93
N THR A 287 -0.37 -20.92 16.93
CA THR A 287 -1.33 -21.88 17.46
C THR A 287 -2.31 -21.28 18.46
N SER A 288 -1.86 -20.34 19.31
CA SER A 288 -2.64 -19.83 20.45
C SER A 288 -2.91 -18.32 20.41
N GLY A 289 -2.16 -17.55 19.59
CA GLY A 289 -2.20 -16.09 19.62
C GLY A 289 -1.48 -15.47 20.83
N GLU A 290 -0.78 -16.29 21.64
CA GLU A 290 0.01 -15.77 22.76
C GLU A 290 1.18 -14.92 22.27
N MET A 291 1.40 -13.79 22.93
CA MET A 291 2.50 -12.90 22.60
C MET A 291 3.85 -13.53 22.94
N VAL A 292 4.73 -13.59 21.96
CA VAL A 292 6.14 -13.93 22.14
C VAL A 292 6.92 -12.66 22.52
N TRP A 293 6.74 -11.61 21.75
CA TRP A 293 7.27 -10.27 22.03
C TRP A 293 6.48 -9.19 21.26
N SER A 294 6.65 -7.95 21.67
CA SER A 294 6.19 -6.76 20.93
C SER A 294 7.28 -5.70 20.94
N ASP A 295 7.33 -4.90 19.88
CA ASP A 295 8.17 -3.72 19.75
C ASP A 295 7.34 -2.59 19.15
N SER A 296 7.65 -1.34 19.49
CA SER A 296 7.03 -0.17 18.90
C SER A 296 8.02 0.53 17.98
N LEU A 297 7.66 0.61 16.70
CA LEU A 297 8.41 1.35 15.69
C LEU A 297 7.90 2.80 15.54
N GLY A 298 7.12 3.29 16.51
CA GLY A 298 6.74 4.69 16.64
C GLY A 298 7.96 5.55 16.97
N GLY A 299 8.11 6.68 16.28
CA GLY A 299 9.22 7.59 16.57
C GLY A 299 9.09 8.22 17.94
N SER A 300 10.04 7.97 18.84
CA SER A 300 10.10 8.55 20.20
C SER A 300 10.54 10.02 20.22
N ASN A 301 10.85 10.61 19.09
CA ASN A 301 11.53 11.91 18.98
C ASN A 301 10.56 13.05 18.67
N GLY A 302 9.52 13.29 19.46
CA GLY A 302 8.77 14.56 19.61
C GLY A 302 8.77 15.61 18.49
N ARG A 303 8.95 15.22 17.23
CA ARG A 303 9.07 16.09 16.06
C ARG A 303 7.71 16.23 15.37
N GLY A 304 6.82 17.01 15.97
CA GLY A 304 5.66 17.62 15.30
C GLY A 304 4.62 16.65 14.73
N ALA A 305 3.36 16.90 14.98
CA ALA A 305 2.18 16.06 14.66
C ALA A 305 2.02 15.57 13.20
N MET A 306 2.78 16.07 12.26
CA MET A 306 2.77 15.61 10.86
C MET A 306 3.73 14.44 10.58
N LEU A 307 4.63 14.13 11.52
CA LEU A 307 5.60 13.03 11.45
C LEU A 307 5.21 11.83 12.35
N ASP A 308 4.12 11.94 13.08
CA ASP A 308 3.63 10.89 13.98
C ASP A 308 2.81 9.79 13.31
N LEU A 309 2.93 9.63 11.98
CA LEU A 309 2.40 8.45 11.30
C LEU A 309 3.29 7.25 11.59
N SER A 310 3.12 6.67 12.77
CA SER A 310 3.88 5.50 13.23
C SER A 310 3.58 4.21 12.44
N CYS A 311 2.68 4.28 11.49
CA CYS A 311 2.13 3.14 10.74
C CYS A 311 3.21 2.26 10.10
N ILE A 312 3.14 0.96 10.34
CA ILE A 312 3.87 -0.05 9.58
C ILE A 312 3.02 -0.42 8.38
N ARG A 313 3.47 -0.09 7.16
CA ARG A 313 2.79 -0.42 5.90
C ARG A 313 3.47 -1.53 5.12
N GLY A 314 4.79 -1.56 5.13
CA GLY A 314 5.56 -2.64 4.52
C GLY A 314 5.40 -3.92 5.33
N ALA A 315 5.16 -5.05 4.65
CA ALA A 315 5.09 -6.33 5.32
C ALA A 315 6.45 -6.66 5.99
N PRO A 316 6.45 -7.24 7.20
CA PRO A 316 7.67 -7.73 7.81
C PRO A 316 8.24 -8.91 7.00
N VAL A 317 9.55 -9.06 6.99
CA VAL A 317 10.26 -10.16 6.34
C VAL A 317 11.03 -10.94 7.40
N ILE A 318 11.00 -12.27 7.33
CA ILE A 318 11.69 -13.12 8.30
C ILE A 318 12.70 -13.98 7.56
N GLN A 319 14.00 -13.78 7.82
CA GLN A 319 15.06 -14.60 7.24
C GLN A 319 16.12 -14.95 8.28
N GLY A 320 16.49 -16.23 8.36
CA GLY A 320 17.58 -16.70 9.24
C GLY A 320 17.34 -16.40 10.73
N GLY A 321 16.07 -16.42 11.18
CA GLY A 321 15.71 -16.10 12.56
C GLY A 321 15.72 -14.60 12.90
N THR A 322 15.81 -13.73 11.89
CA THR A 322 15.75 -12.27 12.04
C THR A 322 14.51 -11.71 11.35
N VAL A 323 13.81 -10.82 12.02
CA VAL A 323 12.65 -10.05 11.51
C VAL A 323 13.15 -8.68 11.05
N TYR A 324 12.80 -8.31 9.83
CA TYR A 324 13.09 -6.99 9.26
C TYR A 324 11.78 -6.26 9.03
N ALA A 325 11.67 -5.05 9.55
CA ALA A 325 10.48 -4.22 9.40
C ALA A 325 10.83 -2.73 9.31
N VAL A 326 9.99 -1.99 8.60
CA VAL A 326 10.13 -0.54 8.43
C VAL A 326 8.82 0.15 8.77
N SER A 327 8.89 1.24 9.53
CA SER A 327 7.76 2.12 9.80
C SER A 327 7.82 3.38 8.95
N MET A 328 6.69 4.06 8.82
CA MET A 328 6.65 5.36 8.17
C MET A 328 7.27 6.47 9.04
N SER A 329 7.36 6.25 10.34
CA SER A 329 7.91 7.18 11.35
C SER A 329 9.43 7.18 11.46
N SER A 330 10.13 6.69 10.45
CA SER A 330 11.60 6.72 10.34
C SER A 330 12.33 5.67 11.18
N VAL A 331 11.79 4.46 11.29
CA VAL A 331 12.48 3.36 11.95
C VAL A 331 12.52 2.13 11.04
N LEU A 332 13.72 1.69 10.68
CA LEU A 332 14.01 0.40 10.05
C LEU A 332 14.80 -0.44 11.06
N VAL A 333 14.33 -1.67 11.29
CA VAL A 333 14.91 -2.55 12.32
C VAL A 333 15.21 -3.95 11.80
N ALA A 334 16.22 -4.57 12.43
CA ALA A 334 16.38 -6.02 12.47
C ALA A 334 16.22 -6.50 13.91
N ILE A 335 15.33 -7.48 14.11
CA ILE A 335 14.95 -8.00 15.43
C ILE A 335 15.16 -9.50 15.45
N ASP A 336 15.75 -10.02 16.51
CA ASP A 336 15.83 -11.47 16.73
C ASP A 336 14.44 -12.05 16.94
N LEU A 337 14.04 -13.01 16.10
CA LEU A 337 12.68 -13.58 16.06
C LEU A 337 12.24 -14.21 17.39
N ARG A 338 13.17 -14.78 18.16
CA ARG A 338 12.85 -15.50 19.40
C ARG A 338 12.75 -14.57 20.60
N SER A 339 13.67 -13.63 20.71
CA SER A 339 13.80 -12.79 21.91
C SER A 339 13.14 -11.41 21.75
N GLY A 340 12.86 -10.95 20.55
CA GLY A 340 12.37 -9.59 20.30
C GLY A 340 13.46 -8.52 20.48
N ARG A 341 14.73 -8.91 20.69
CA ARG A 341 15.82 -7.96 20.86
C ARG A 341 16.18 -7.35 19.50
N ARG A 342 16.24 -6.00 19.43
CA ARG A 342 16.80 -5.32 18.25
C ARG A 342 18.27 -5.69 18.09
N LEU A 343 18.64 -6.17 16.91
CA LEU A 343 20.03 -6.46 16.52
C LEU A 343 20.69 -5.20 16.01
N TRP A 344 19.99 -4.44 15.20
CA TRP A 344 20.35 -3.11 14.74
C TRP A 344 19.09 -2.31 14.37
N GLU A 345 19.25 -0.99 14.30
CA GLU A 345 18.23 -0.07 13.80
C GLU A 345 18.86 1.04 12.96
N ARG A 346 18.05 1.59 12.04
CA ARG A 346 18.38 2.75 11.22
C ARG A 346 17.25 3.77 11.26
N GLU A 347 17.59 5.03 11.28
CA GLU A 347 16.64 6.15 11.27
C GLU A 347 16.13 6.39 9.84
N VAL A 348 15.38 5.42 9.29
CA VAL A 348 14.87 5.40 7.92
C VAL A 348 13.40 5.04 7.92
N GLY A 349 12.56 5.95 7.42
CA GLY A 349 11.14 5.66 7.17
C GLY A 349 10.92 5.03 5.80
N GLY A 350 9.89 4.19 5.70
CA GLY A 350 9.47 3.57 4.45
C GLY A 350 8.07 2.99 4.52
N GLN A 351 7.47 2.80 3.36
CA GLN A 351 6.13 2.21 3.26
C GLN A 351 6.09 0.88 2.49
N ASN A 352 7.21 0.51 1.90
CA ASN A 352 7.32 -0.71 1.10
C ASN A 352 7.91 -1.85 1.94
N MET A 353 7.56 -3.07 1.61
CA MET A 353 8.19 -4.25 2.17
C MET A 353 9.69 -4.26 1.80
N PRO A 354 10.61 -4.48 2.75
CA PRO A 354 12.00 -4.71 2.43
C PRO A 354 12.16 -5.94 1.52
N VAL A 355 12.94 -5.84 0.47
CA VAL A 355 13.29 -6.97 -0.39
C VAL A 355 14.60 -7.55 0.12
N ILE A 356 14.55 -8.79 0.62
CA ILE A 356 15.72 -9.46 1.16
C ILE A 356 16.06 -10.66 0.28
N CYS A 357 17.27 -10.67 -0.23
CA CYS A 357 17.81 -11.77 -1.02
C CYS A 357 19.23 -12.08 -0.53
N ASP A 358 19.39 -13.27 0.04
CA ASP A 358 20.63 -13.70 0.67
C ASP A 358 21.12 -12.70 1.74
N ASP A 359 22.32 -12.14 1.63
CA ASP A 359 22.88 -11.19 2.60
C ASP A 359 22.47 -9.73 2.34
N TRP A 360 21.68 -9.45 1.32
CA TRP A 360 21.35 -8.10 0.88
C TRP A 360 19.90 -7.75 1.09
N MET A 361 19.70 -6.52 1.55
CA MET A 361 18.38 -5.91 1.72
C MET A 361 18.25 -4.67 0.85
N PHE A 362 17.15 -4.57 0.11
CA PHE A 362 16.81 -3.41 -0.72
C PHE A 362 15.55 -2.75 -0.21
N ILE A 363 15.59 -1.43 -0.04
CA ILE A 363 14.47 -0.64 0.48
C ILE A 363 14.24 0.60 -0.36
N ILE A 364 12.99 1.09 -0.37
CA ILE A 364 12.65 2.44 -0.84
C ILE A 364 12.27 3.26 0.40
N SER A 365 13.03 4.30 0.69
CA SER A 365 12.78 5.18 1.84
C SER A 365 11.59 6.11 1.60
N ALA A 366 11.12 6.76 2.65
CA ALA A 366 10.08 7.80 2.59
C ALA A 366 10.50 8.97 1.66
N ASP A 367 11.79 9.26 1.58
CA ASP A 367 12.37 10.24 0.67
C ASP A 367 12.55 9.75 -0.77
N GLN A 368 11.98 8.58 -1.08
CA GLN A 368 12.06 7.94 -2.39
C GLN A 368 13.51 7.63 -2.80
N GLN A 369 14.35 7.25 -1.84
CA GLN A 369 15.68 6.74 -2.07
C GLN A 369 15.63 5.21 -2.10
N LEU A 370 16.09 4.62 -3.20
CA LEU A 370 16.35 3.19 -3.29
C LEU A 370 17.75 2.94 -2.73
N ALA A 371 17.88 2.00 -1.82
CA ALA A 371 19.16 1.70 -1.17
C ALA A 371 19.37 0.20 -1.03
N CYS A 372 20.64 -0.21 -1.08
CA CYS A 372 21.12 -1.53 -0.71
C CYS A 372 21.79 -1.48 0.66
N LEU A 373 21.45 -2.43 1.51
CA LEU A 373 22.04 -2.59 2.83
C LEU A 373 22.52 -4.03 3.01
N ASP A 374 23.59 -4.19 3.76
CA ASP A 374 23.92 -5.49 4.36
C ASP A 374 22.86 -5.79 5.44
N ARG A 375 22.15 -6.92 5.32
CA ARG A 375 21.05 -7.23 6.23
C ARG A 375 21.46 -7.56 7.65
N LEU A 376 22.71 -8.04 7.85
CA LEU A 376 23.19 -8.45 9.17
C LEU A 376 23.67 -7.26 10.00
N SER A 377 24.33 -6.29 9.36
CA SER A 377 24.87 -5.10 10.02
C SER A 377 23.99 -3.85 9.87
N GLY A 378 23.13 -3.82 8.88
CA GLY A 378 22.39 -2.63 8.47
C GLY A 378 23.23 -1.58 7.75
N HIS A 379 24.51 -1.88 7.38
CA HIS A 379 25.36 -0.96 6.65
C HIS A 379 24.84 -0.67 5.26
N VAL A 380 24.77 0.62 4.92
CA VAL A 380 24.31 1.07 3.61
C VAL A 380 25.45 1.02 2.60
N ARG A 381 25.21 0.33 1.49
CA ARG A 381 26.21 0.08 0.45
C ARG A 381 26.15 1.09 -0.69
N TRP A 382 24.95 1.39 -1.13
CA TRP A 382 24.67 2.42 -2.13
C TRP A 382 23.27 3.01 -1.95
N ILE A 383 23.09 4.21 -2.47
CA ILE A 383 21.82 4.95 -2.46
C ILE A 383 21.59 5.55 -3.83
N THR A 384 20.39 5.33 -4.38
CA THR A 384 19.96 5.92 -5.65
C THR A 384 18.71 6.76 -5.43
N GLN A 385 18.77 8.06 -5.73
CA GLN A 385 17.62 8.95 -5.62
C GLN A 385 16.66 8.71 -6.77
N LEU A 386 15.47 8.22 -6.49
CA LEU A 386 14.37 8.19 -7.43
C LEU A 386 13.69 9.57 -7.48
N ARG A 387 13.06 9.87 -8.59
CA ARG A 387 12.38 11.16 -8.77
C ARG A 387 11.26 11.35 -7.75
N ARG A 388 11.26 12.50 -7.05
CA ARG A 388 10.32 12.79 -5.94
C ARG A 388 9.08 13.54 -6.38
N PHE A 389 9.21 14.41 -7.40
CA PHE A 389 8.14 15.31 -7.81
C PHE A 389 8.01 15.38 -9.34
N VAL A 390 6.77 15.51 -9.82
CA VAL A 390 6.52 15.78 -11.26
C VAL A 390 7.11 17.14 -11.63
N ARG A 391 6.96 18.13 -10.74
CA ARG A 391 7.52 19.47 -10.89
C ARG A 391 8.62 19.71 -9.85
N GLU A 392 9.82 19.24 -10.14
CA GLU A 392 10.95 19.20 -9.19
C GLU A 392 11.31 20.58 -8.62
N VAL A 393 11.44 21.60 -9.46
CA VAL A 393 11.81 22.97 -9.04
C VAL A 393 10.80 23.56 -8.04
N LYS A 394 9.52 23.24 -8.22
CA LYS A 394 8.43 23.71 -7.35
C LYS A 394 8.10 22.75 -6.21
N GLN A 395 8.70 21.57 -6.21
CA GLN A 395 8.40 20.47 -5.29
C GLN A 395 6.88 20.19 -5.20
N LYS A 396 6.22 20.10 -6.36
CA LYS A 396 4.78 19.83 -6.47
C LYS A 396 4.51 18.52 -7.17
N ASP A 397 3.36 17.93 -6.81
CA ASP A 397 2.87 16.68 -7.36
C ASP A 397 3.85 15.54 -7.03
N ALA A 398 3.82 15.10 -5.77
CA ALA A 398 4.71 14.05 -5.26
C ALA A 398 4.54 12.75 -6.04
N ILE A 399 5.65 12.14 -6.39
CA ILE A 399 5.72 10.80 -6.98
C ILE A 399 6.01 9.82 -5.86
N VAL A 400 5.20 8.79 -5.76
CA VAL A 400 5.40 7.69 -4.82
C VAL A 400 5.86 6.46 -5.58
N TRP A 401 6.92 5.82 -5.09
CA TRP A 401 7.45 4.59 -5.66
C TRP A 401 7.05 3.39 -4.84
N THR A 402 6.73 2.29 -5.52
CA THR A 402 6.37 1.01 -4.93
C THR A 402 7.25 -0.12 -5.46
N GLY A 403 7.44 -1.16 -4.65
CA GLY A 403 8.43 -2.20 -4.87
C GLY A 403 9.63 -2.01 -3.91
N PRO A 404 10.86 -2.37 -4.32
CA PRO A 404 11.23 -3.03 -5.57
C PRO A 404 10.79 -4.49 -5.65
N VAL A 405 10.99 -5.12 -6.80
CA VAL A 405 11.14 -6.57 -6.92
C VAL A 405 12.51 -6.86 -7.53
N LEU A 406 13.16 -7.93 -7.07
CA LEU A 406 14.47 -8.34 -7.60
C LEU A 406 14.26 -9.35 -8.74
N ALA A 407 14.74 -9.01 -9.94
CA ALA A 407 14.56 -9.80 -11.14
C ALA A 407 15.79 -9.68 -12.07
N GLY A 408 16.44 -10.78 -12.38
CA GLY A 408 17.62 -10.83 -13.27
C GLY A 408 18.81 -9.97 -12.79
N GLY A 409 18.99 -9.86 -11.46
CA GLY A 409 20.01 -8.99 -10.86
C GLY A 409 19.64 -7.49 -10.89
N LYS A 410 18.39 -7.17 -11.24
CA LYS A 410 17.87 -5.79 -11.31
C LYS A 410 16.75 -5.59 -10.31
N LEU A 411 16.65 -4.36 -9.80
CA LEU A 411 15.54 -3.89 -8.96
C LEU A 411 14.55 -3.15 -9.84
N VAL A 412 13.32 -3.65 -9.87
CA VAL A 412 12.23 -3.03 -10.62
C VAL A 412 11.31 -2.30 -9.68
N CYS A 413 11.21 -0.98 -9.84
CA CYS A 413 10.37 -0.08 -9.06
C CYS A 413 9.28 0.52 -9.94
N LEU A 414 8.07 0.65 -9.41
CA LEU A 414 6.93 1.28 -10.11
C LEU A 414 6.58 2.62 -9.46
N SER A 415 6.05 3.53 -10.26
CA SER A 415 5.69 4.88 -9.78
C SER A 415 4.21 5.21 -9.98
N THR A 416 3.74 6.17 -9.17
CA THR A 416 2.43 6.79 -9.35
C THR A 416 2.39 7.81 -10.50
N PHE A 417 3.52 8.06 -11.17
CA PHE A 417 3.60 8.95 -12.32
C PHE A 417 3.93 8.17 -13.59
N PRO A 418 2.96 7.94 -14.50
CA PRO A 418 3.13 7.04 -15.65
C PRO A 418 4.29 7.40 -16.58
N ALA A 419 4.68 8.66 -16.66
CA ALA A 419 5.81 9.10 -17.47
C ALA A 419 7.17 8.63 -16.92
N GLU A 420 7.26 8.42 -15.59
CA GLU A 420 8.38 7.75 -14.93
C GLU A 420 8.19 6.23 -14.88
N GLY A 421 6.95 5.78 -14.78
CA GLY A 421 6.48 4.41 -14.93
C GLY A 421 7.28 3.39 -14.11
N MET A 422 8.01 2.54 -14.80
CA MET A 422 8.86 1.48 -14.25
C MET A 422 10.33 1.89 -14.37
N ARG A 423 11.07 1.90 -13.25
CA ARG A 423 12.52 2.11 -13.19
C ARG A 423 13.22 0.79 -12.98
N ILE A 424 14.32 0.61 -13.70
CA ILE A 424 15.18 -0.56 -13.65
C ILE A 424 16.53 -0.09 -13.14
N VAL A 425 16.96 -0.65 -12.02
CA VAL A 425 18.18 -0.27 -11.31
C VAL A 425 19.04 -1.52 -11.11
N ASP A 426 20.30 -1.44 -11.40
CA ASP A 426 21.25 -2.54 -11.12
C ASP A 426 21.34 -2.78 -9.61
N ALA A 427 21.12 -4.00 -9.17
CA ALA A 427 21.05 -4.30 -7.74
C ALA A 427 22.43 -4.29 -7.06
N ILE A 428 23.52 -4.42 -7.82
CA ILE A 428 24.90 -4.41 -7.30
C ILE A 428 25.43 -2.98 -7.20
N THR A 429 25.23 -2.20 -8.26
CA THR A 429 25.83 -0.84 -8.35
C THR A 429 24.88 0.27 -7.91
N GLY A 430 23.57 0.04 -7.95
CA GLY A 430 22.56 1.06 -7.75
C GLY A 430 22.36 2.00 -8.96
N GLU A 431 23.00 1.72 -10.10
CA GLU A 431 22.86 2.56 -11.28
C GLU A 431 21.50 2.36 -11.98
N ILE A 432 20.88 3.45 -12.42
CA ILE A 432 19.64 3.40 -13.19
C ILE A 432 19.99 3.00 -14.62
N GLU A 433 19.54 1.83 -15.03
CA GLU A 433 19.79 1.28 -16.37
C GLU A 433 18.66 1.53 -17.37
N GLY A 434 17.43 1.70 -16.87
CA GLY A 434 16.29 1.81 -17.75
C GLY A 434 15.06 2.45 -17.15
N MET A 435 14.16 2.80 -18.07
CA MET A 435 12.83 3.31 -17.76
C MET A 435 11.84 2.82 -18.80
N VAL A 436 10.69 2.35 -18.34
CA VAL A 436 9.53 2.03 -19.19
C VAL A 436 8.33 2.80 -18.71
N LYS A 437 7.70 3.57 -19.60
CA LYS A 437 6.45 4.27 -19.27
C LYS A 437 5.35 3.26 -19.00
N THR A 438 4.57 3.50 -17.97
CA THR A 438 3.37 2.69 -17.69
C THR A 438 2.13 3.36 -18.26
N ARG A 439 1.08 2.57 -18.44
CA ARG A 439 -0.19 3.03 -18.99
C ARG A 439 -0.91 4.00 -18.04
N SER A 440 -0.86 3.71 -16.74
CA SER A 440 -1.56 4.42 -15.67
C SER A 440 -0.69 4.37 -14.40
N PRO A 441 -0.98 5.19 -13.37
CA PRO A 441 -0.31 5.08 -12.08
C PRO A 441 -0.28 3.66 -11.54
N CYS A 442 0.81 3.26 -10.90
CA CYS A 442 0.97 1.98 -10.26
C CYS A 442 1.17 2.18 -8.75
N VAL A 443 0.35 1.54 -7.93
CA VAL A 443 0.40 1.63 -6.47
C VAL A 443 0.64 0.27 -5.80
N ILE A 444 0.56 -0.81 -6.60
CA ILE A 444 0.84 -2.18 -6.19
C ILE A 444 2.27 -2.54 -6.61
N PRO A 445 3.07 -3.16 -5.73
CA PRO A 445 4.39 -3.65 -6.11
C PRO A 445 4.32 -4.62 -7.29
N PRO A 446 5.31 -4.63 -8.18
CA PRO A 446 5.36 -5.63 -9.24
C PRO A 446 5.63 -7.02 -8.64
N ILE A 447 5.22 -8.05 -9.36
CA ILE A 447 5.57 -9.44 -9.05
C ILE A 447 6.32 -10.07 -10.23
N VAL A 448 7.01 -11.18 -9.99
CA VAL A 448 7.73 -11.90 -11.05
C VAL A 448 7.21 -13.32 -11.15
N CYS A 449 6.85 -13.73 -12.36
CA CYS A 449 6.41 -15.10 -12.61
C CYS A 449 6.77 -15.51 -14.05
N ASP A 450 7.28 -16.73 -14.21
CA ASP A 450 7.67 -17.32 -15.50
C ASP A 450 8.53 -16.37 -16.37
N GLY A 451 9.55 -15.77 -15.77
CA GLY A 451 10.47 -14.86 -16.46
C GLY A 451 9.86 -13.50 -16.83
N ASN A 452 8.67 -13.17 -16.34
CA ASN A 452 8.01 -11.90 -16.59
C ASN A 452 7.84 -11.08 -15.32
N VAL A 453 8.14 -9.79 -15.40
CA VAL A 453 7.69 -8.80 -14.40
C VAL A 453 6.25 -8.41 -14.73
N LEU A 454 5.35 -8.62 -13.79
CA LEU A 454 3.94 -8.32 -13.93
C LEU A 454 3.60 -7.01 -13.21
N VAL A 455 3.00 -6.10 -13.94
CA VAL A 455 2.66 -4.74 -13.50
C VAL A 455 1.15 -4.57 -13.52
N LEU A 456 0.55 -4.32 -12.36
CA LEU A 456 -0.87 -3.99 -12.25
C LEU A 456 -1.03 -2.47 -12.10
N SER A 457 -1.67 -1.85 -13.08
CA SER A 457 -1.90 -0.41 -13.12
C SER A 457 -3.31 -0.03 -12.67
N ASN A 458 -3.47 1.22 -12.22
CA ASN A 458 -4.71 1.72 -11.62
C ASN A 458 -5.91 1.72 -12.58
N ASP A 459 -5.70 1.66 -13.89
CA ASP A 459 -6.78 1.54 -14.88
C ASP A 459 -7.30 0.09 -15.05
N GLY A 460 -6.86 -0.83 -14.19
CA GLY A 460 -7.32 -2.22 -14.20
C GLY A 460 -6.69 -3.06 -15.31
N HIS A 461 -5.44 -2.77 -15.66
CA HIS A 461 -4.66 -3.55 -16.61
C HIS A 461 -3.49 -4.26 -15.94
N LEU A 462 -3.33 -5.53 -16.26
CA LEU A 462 -2.15 -6.33 -15.91
C LEU A 462 -1.29 -6.46 -17.17
N SER A 463 -0.06 -5.97 -17.08
CA SER A 463 0.92 -5.99 -18.17
C SER A 463 2.08 -6.89 -17.78
N ALA A 464 2.58 -7.69 -18.72
CA ALA A 464 3.74 -8.56 -18.54
C ALA A 464 4.93 -8.04 -19.37
N TYR A 465 6.07 -7.93 -18.71
CA TYR A 465 7.33 -7.51 -19.29
C TYR A 465 8.37 -8.61 -19.13
N GLY A 466 8.96 -9.08 -20.27
CA GLY A 466 9.95 -10.14 -20.29
C GLY A 466 10.82 -10.16 -21.56
#